data_47e7b4c1feb4c4f530fa42ade1fe3088
#
_entry.id   47e7b4c1feb4c4f530fa42ade1fe3088
#
_cell.length_a   1.000
_cell.length_b   1.000
_cell.length_c   1.000
_cell.angle_alpha   90.00
_cell.angle_beta   90.00
_cell.angle_gamma   90.00
#
_symmetry.space_group_name_H-M   'P 1'
#
loop_
_entity.id
_entity.type
_entity.pdbx_description
1 polymer ?
#
loop_
_entity_poly.entity_id
_entity_poly.type
_entity_poly.pdbx_seq_one_letter_code
_entity_poly.pdbx_strand_id
1 'polypeptide(L)'
;LFPYTTLVRSRANSVADISAIKEIVSLPMIGIIKRDYPGSEVFITATLREVDELMTVEPEIIALDATARPRPGGQTLEELVTQIRARYPSVLLMADIATVEEAVTAERLGFDCVGTTLYGYTAETARHVLAENDCGFLREVLAAVSVPVVAEGNVDTPERAARCLTLGAHTVVVGGAITRPQQITTRFIAAIAS
;
A
#
# COMPACT_ATOMS: atom_id res chain seq x y z
N LEU A 1 -8.82 16.19 -0.74
CA LEU A 1 -7.92 16.60 -1.82
C LEU A 1 -6.50 16.15 -1.44
N PHE A 2 -5.95 15.20 -2.20
CA PHE A 2 -4.53 14.85 -2.05
C PHE A 2 -3.69 16.11 -2.28
N PRO A 3 -2.76 16.46 -1.38
CA PRO A 3 -1.89 17.60 -1.63
C PRO A 3 -1.03 17.30 -2.86
N TYR A 4 -1.30 18.00 -3.95
CA TYR A 4 -0.69 17.80 -5.27
C TYR A 4 0.81 18.15 -5.36
N THR A 5 1.42 18.61 -4.27
CA THR A 5 2.73 19.25 -4.31
C THR A 5 3.92 18.39 -3.89
N THR A 6 3.72 17.13 -3.45
CA THR A 6 4.84 16.28 -3.03
C THR A 6 4.87 14.97 -3.79
N LEU A 7 5.83 14.86 -4.71
CA LEU A 7 6.16 13.62 -5.42
C LEU A 7 6.73 12.53 -4.49
N VAL A 8 7.06 12.88 -3.25
CA VAL A 8 7.69 11.97 -2.28
C VAL A 8 6.80 11.86 -1.04
N ARG A 9 6.51 10.63 -0.66
CA ARG A 9 5.81 10.28 0.58
C ARG A 9 6.58 9.18 1.27
N SER A 10 6.50 9.11 2.60
CA SER A 10 7.04 8.00 3.36
C SER A 10 5.93 7.02 3.73
N ARG A 11 6.19 5.72 3.59
CA ARG A 11 5.33 4.64 4.09
C ARG A 11 6.11 3.90 5.17
N ALA A 12 5.57 3.87 6.38
CA ALA A 12 6.24 3.28 7.53
C ALA A 12 5.33 2.33 8.30
N ASN A 13 5.96 1.32 8.90
CA ASN A 13 5.32 0.31 9.73
C ASN A 13 5.73 0.54 11.19
N SER A 14 4.78 0.76 12.03
CA SER A 14 4.80 1.01 13.46
C SER A 14 4.66 2.48 13.88
N VAL A 15 4.05 2.66 15.03
CA VAL A 15 3.89 3.99 15.66
C VAL A 15 5.26 4.64 15.92
N ALA A 16 6.23 3.86 16.39
CA ALA A 16 7.57 4.36 16.72
C ALA A 16 8.31 4.91 15.49
N ASP A 17 8.28 4.16 14.37
CA ASP A 17 8.94 4.58 13.14
C ASP A 17 8.27 5.81 12.53
N ILE A 18 6.92 5.85 12.53
CA ILE A 18 6.15 6.99 12.03
C ILE A 18 6.48 8.25 12.84
N SER A 19 6.48 8.15 14.18
CA SER A 19 6.83 9.26 15.07
C SER A 19 8.23 9.79 14.78
N ALA A 20 9.23 8.90 14.73
CA ALA A 20 10.61 9.27 14.47
C ALA A 20 10.81 9.94 13.09
N ILE A 21 10.10 9.48 12.07
CA ILE A 21 10.16 10.09 10.73
C ILE A 21 9.51 11.47 10.74
N LYS A 22 8.33 11.62 11.36
CA LYS A 22 7.62 12.91 11.45
C LYS A 22 8.40 13.99 12.20
N GLU A 23 9.30 13.60 13.12
CA GLU A 23 10.20 14.55 13.81
C GLU A 23 11.27 15.14 12.87
N ILE A 24 11.62 14.43 11.79
CA ILE A 24 12.74 14.81 10.92
C ILE A 24 12.25 15.41 9.59
N VAL A 25 11.13 14.89 9.06
CA VAL A 25 10.62 15.27 7.74
C VAL A 25 9.16 15.71 7.79
N SER A 26 8.82 16.80 7.10
CA SER A 26 7.46 17.33 6.97
C SER A 26 6.75 16.76 5.73
N LEU A 27 6.93 15.47 5.44
CA LEU A 27 6.28 14.80 4.32
C LEU A 27 5.03 14.06 4.79
N PRO A 28 3.98 13.99 3.96
CA PRO A 28 2.82 13.16 4.27
C PRO A 28 3.23 11.70 4.47
N MET A 29 2.69 11.10 5.53
CA MET A 29 2.99 9.73 5.94
C MET A 29 1.85 8.78 5.59
N ILE A 30 2.21 7.62 5.02
CA ILE A 30 1.31 6.46 4.93
C ILE A 30 1.67 5.54 6.10
N GLY A 31 0.79 5.46 7.08
CA GLY A 31 0.96 4.61 8.25
C GLY A 31 0.37 3.23 8.03
N ILE A 32 1.09 2.20 8.47
CA ILE A 32 0.61 0.82 8.58
C ILE A 32 1.07 0.20 9.89
N ILE A 33 0.36 -0.82 10.33
CA ILE A 33 0.87 -1.77 11.33
C ILE A 33 0.70 -3.17 10.77
N LYS A 34 1.82 -3.89 10.66
CA LYS A 34 1.80 -5.31 10.31
C LYS A 34 1.69 -6.14 11.57
N ARG A 35 0.63 -6.96 11.61
CA ARG A 35 0.37 -7.87 12.73
C ARG A 35 -0.27 -9.15 12.23
N ASP A 36 0.31 -10.28 12.61
CA ASP A 36 -0.22 -11.59 12.27
C ASP A 36 -1.35 -11.97 13.24
N TYR A 37 -2.37 -12.60 12.69
CA TYR A 37 -3.52 -13.09 13.43
C TYR A 37 -3.75 -14.58 13.14
N PRO A 38 -3.97 -15.42 14.16
CA PRO A 38 -4.30 -16.81 13.93
C PRO A 38 -5.55 -16.96 13.06
N GLY A 39 -5.46 -17.78 12.01
CA GLY A 39 -6.57 -18.03 11.11
C GLY A 39 -6.89 -16.93 10.09
N SER A 40 -6.04 -15.93 9.95
CA SER A 40 -6.18 -14.88 8.92
C SER A 40 -4.86 -14.65 8.20
N GLU A 41 -4.94 -14.49 6.88
CA GLU A 41 -3.79 -14.07 6.05
C GLU A 41 -3.72 -12.55 5.90
N VAL A 42 -4.71 -11.81 6.39
CA VAL A 42 -4.72 -10.35 6.40
C VAL A 42 -3.85 -9.87 7.55
N PHE A 43 -2.80 -9.09 7.22
CA PHE A 43 -1.79 -8.67 8.19
C PHE A 43 -1.44 -7.17 8.14
N ILE A 44 -1.88 -6.42 7.13
CA ILE A 44 -1.63 -4.97 7.05
C ILE A 44 -2.82 -4.23 7.63
N THR A 45 -2.65 -3.63 8.80
CA THR A 45 -3.66 -2.83 9.49
C THR A 45 -5.02 -3.56 9.47
N ALA A 46 -5.01 -4.77 10.01
CA ALA A 46 -6.07 -5.76 9.78
C ALA A 46 -7.38 -5.43 10.53
N THR A 47 -7.31 -4.67 11.61
CA THR A 47 -8.45 -4.39 12.50
C THR A 47 -8.47 -2.91 12.93
N LEU A 48 -9.55 -2.50 13.58
CA LEU A 48 -9.68 -1.16 14.17
C LEU A 48 -8.60 -0.89 15.23
N ARG A 49 -8.09 -1.94 15.89
CA ARG A 49 -7.01 -1.81 16.87
C ARG A 49 -5.75 -1.17 16.27
N GLU A 50 -5.29 -1.64 15.11
CA GLU A 50 -4.13 -1.06 14.43
C GLU A 50 -4.39 0.39 13.99
N VAL A 51 -5.62 0.68 13.57
CA VAL A 51 -6.03 2.06 13.24
C VAL A 51 -5.96 2.95 14.45
N ASP A 52 -6.51 2.53 15.62
CA ASP A 52 -6.44 3.27 16.86
C ASP A 52 -4.99 3.53 17.31
N GLU A 53 -4.12 2.53 17.19
CA GLU A 53 -2.71 2.66 17.49
C GLU A 53 -2.04 3.69 16.54
N LEU A 54 -2.30 3.64 15.23
CA LEU A 54 -1.78 4.60 14.24
C LEU A 54 -2.25 6.02 14.49
N MET A 55 -3.50 6.20 14.88
CA MET A 55 -4.07 7.52 15.13
C MET A 55 -3.45 8.23 16.34
N THR A 56 -2.69 7.54 17.18
CA THR A 56 -1.88 8.19 18.25
C THR A 56 -0.76 9.08 17.72
N VAL A 57 -0.32 8.86 16.47
CA VAL A 57 0.71 9.65 15.77
C VAL A 57 0.19 10.34 14.51
N GLU A 58 -1.13 10.27 14.28
CA GLU A 58 -1.87 10.99 13.25
C GLU A 58 -1.19 10.98 11.87
N PRO A 59 -0.97 9.80 11.24
CA PRO A 59 -0.50 9.77 9.86
C PRO A 59 -1.57 10.37 8.94
N GLU A 60 -1.18 11.01 7.86
CA GLU A 60 -2.11 11.61 6.91
C GLU A 60 -2.94 10.57 6.16
N ILE A 61 -2.37 9.39 5.95
CA ILE A 61 -2.99 8.26 5.25
C ILE A 61 -2.78 7.00 6.09
N ILE A 62 -3.81 6.18 6.23
CA ILE A 62 -3.70 4.82 6.76
C ILE A 62 -3.94 3.83 5.64
N ALA A 63 -2.98 2.92 5.40
CA ALA A 63 -3.17 1.84 4.44
C ALA A 63 -3.66 0.57 5.13
N LEU A 64 -4.65 -0.07 4.51
CA LEU A 64 -5.30 -1.29 4.97
C LEU A 64 -5.17 -2.37 3.90
N ASP A 65 -4.96 -3.61 4.32
CA ASP A 65 -5.20 -4.75 3.45
C ASP A 65 -6.68 -4.74 3.03
N ALA A 66 -6.94 -4.52 1.76
CA ALA A 66 -8.28 -4.43 1.20
C ALA A 66 -8.64 -5.63 0.31
N THR A 67 -7.92 -6.74 0.49
CA THR A 67 -8.20 -7.98 -0.24
C THR A 67 -9.49 -8.66 0.25
N ALA A 68 -10.03 -9.54 -0.57
CA ALA A 68 -11.21 -10.35 -0.24
C ALA A 68 -10.93 -11.46 0.79
N ARG A 69 -9.68 -11.60 1.26
CA ARG A 69 -9.29 -12.63 2.23
C ARG A 69 -10.01 -12.45 3.58
N PRO A 70 -10.31 -13.56 4.29
CA PRO A 70 -10.96 -13.48 5.60
C PRO A 70 -10.14 -12.67 6.61
N ARG A 71 -10.76 -11.66 7.20
CA ARG A 71 -10.15 -10.81 8.22
C ARG A 71 -10.26 -11.45 9.62
N PRO A 72 -9.39 -11.02 10.56
CA PRO A 72 -9.46 -11.47 11.94
C PRO A 72 -10.85 -11.26 12.54
N GLY A 73 -11.35 -12.26 13.28
CA GLY A 73 -12.66 -12.17 13.94
C GLY A 73 -13.86 -12.23 13.01
N GLY A 74 -13.66 -12.51 11.70
CA GLY A 74 -14.76 -12.58 10.73
C GLY A 74 -15.33 -11.21 10.32
N GLN A 75 -14.68 -10.11 10.72
CA GLN A 75 -15.08 -8.75 10.33
C GLN A 75 -14.93 -8.55 8.82
N THR A 76 -15.91 -7.93 8.17
CA THR A 76 -15.80 -7.55 6.75
C THR A 76 -14.99 -6.25 6.59
N LEU A 77 -14.46 -6.03 5.38
CA LEU A 77 -13.78 -4.76 5.05
C LEU A 77 -14.74 -3.57 5.18
N GLU A 78 -15.99 -3.73 4.75
CA GLU A 78 -17.02 -2.69 4.82
C GLU A 78 -17.33 -2.28 6.26
N GLU A 79 -17.47 -3.24 7.17
CA GLU A 79 -17.66 -2.96 8.60
C GLU A 79 -16.47 -2.21 9.20
N LEU A 80 -15.24 -2.63 8.86
CA LEU A 80 -14.03 -1.94 9.32
C LEU A 80 -13.98 -0.49 8.81
N VAL A 81 -14.19 -0.27 7.52
CA VAL A 81 -14.19 1.09 6.92
C VAL A 81 -15.27 1.95 7.56
N THR A 82 -16.47 1.41 7.76
CA THR A 82 -17.57 2.13 8.43
C THR A 82 -17.16 2.57 9.84
N GLN A 83 -16.55 1.69 10.63
CA GLN A 83 -16.07 2.02 11.98
C GLN A 83 -14.97 3.08 11.96
N ILE A 84 -14.03 2.98 11.00
CA ILE A 84 -12.95 3.97 10.84
C ILE A 84 -13.54 5.33 10.50
N ARG A 85 -14.44 5.42 9.52
CA ARG A 85 -15.06 6.69 9.11
C ARG A 85 -15.90 7.33 10.21
N ALA A 86 -16.59 6.52 11.02
CA ALA A 86 -17.34 7.02 12.17
C ALA A 86 -16.42 7.61 13.27
N ARG A 87 -15.24 7.01 13.48
CA ARG A 87 -14.32 7.39 14.55
C ARG A 87 -13.28 8.43 14.12
N TYR A 88 -12.81 8.35 12.88
CA TYR A 88 -11.76 9.19 12.30
C TYR A 88 -12.18 9.71 10.92
N PRO A 89 -13.14 10.61 10.85
CA PRO A 89 -13.77 11.02 9.58
C PRO A 89 -12.82 11.73 8.61
N SER A 90 -11.72 12.30 9.09
CA SER A 90 -10.77 13.09 8.28
C SER A 90 -9.54 12.31 7.82
N VAL A 91 -9.28 11.09 8.34
CA VAL A 91 -8.12 10.31 7.92
C VAL A 91 -8.31 9.78 6.50
N LEU A 92 -7.27 9.89 5.67
CA LEU A 92 -7.31 9.31 4.33
C LEU A 92 -7.03 7.80 4.41
N LEU A 93 -7.77 7.02 3.64
CA LEU A 93 -7.63 5.57 3.56
C LEU A 93 -7.06 5.14 2.22
N MET A 94 -6.02 4.33 2.26
CA MET A 94 -5.43 3.66 1.10
C MET A 94 -5.75 2.16 1.15
N ALA A 95 -6.27 1.63 0.06
CA ALA A 95 -6.56 0.21 -0.08
C ALA A 95 -5.37 -0.52 -0.68
N ASP A 96 -4.72 -1.42 0.06
CA ASP A 96 -3.73 -2.35 -0.48
C ASP A 96 -4.46 -3.51 -1.15
N ILE A 97 -4.38 -3.59 -2.48
CA ILE A 97 -5.14 -4.55 -3.30
C ILE A 97 -4.22 -5.52 -4.05
N ALA A 98 -4.77 -6.67 -4.42
CA ALA A 98 -4.13 -7.70 -5.24
C ALA A 98 -4.85 -7.92 -6.58
N THR A 99 -6.12 -7.53 -6.72
CA THR A 99 -6.92 -7.69 -7.95
C THR A 99 -7.63 -6.40 -8.34
N VAL A 100 -8.10 -6.33 -9.58
CA VAL A 100 -8.87 -5.17 -10.08
C VAL A 100 -10.23 -5.08 -9.39
N GLU A 101 -10.86 -6.20 -9.11
CA GLU A 101 -12.15 -6.28 -8.42
C GLU A 101 -12.06 -5.71 -7.00
N GLU A 102 -10.93 -5.94 -6.32
CA GLU A 102 -10.65 -5.36 -5.01
C GLU A 102 -10.48 -3.85 -5.09
N ALA A 103 -9.83 -3.32 -6.14
CA ALA A 103 -9.71 -1.90 -6.37
C ALA A 103 -11.08 -1.21 -6.56
N VAL A 104 -11.95 -1.79 -7.40
CA VAL A 104 -13.32 -1.30 -7.62
C VAL A 104 -14.14 -1.36 -6.32
N THR A 105 -13.99 -2.44 -5.56
CA THR A 105 -14.67 -2.60 -4.26
C THR A 105 -14.20 -1.55 -3.27
N ALA A 106 -12.89 -1.29 -3.19
CA ALA A 106 -12.33 -0.28 -2.31
C ALA A 106 -12.84 1.13 -2.65
N GLU A 107 -12.88 1.50 -3.93
CA GLU A 107 -13.45 2.79 -4.36
C GLU A 107 -14.92 2.90 -3.92
N ARG A 108 -15.73 1.87 -4.12
CA ARG A 108 -17.15 1.83 -3.69
C ARG A 108 -17.30 1.96 -2.17
N LEU A 109 -16.37 1.41 -1.39
CA LEU A 109 -16.36 1.51 0.07
C LEU A 109 -15.85 2.86 0.59
N GLY A 110 -15.40 3.76 -0.28
CA GLY A 110 -14.98 5.12 0.07
C GLY A 110 -13.52 5.22 0.52
N PHE A 111 -12.63 4.36 -0.02
CA PHE A 111 -11.19 4.58 0.07
C PHE A 111 -10.80 5.79 -0.79
N ASP A 112 -9.82 6.55 -0.30
CA ASP A 112 -9.35 7.77 -0.96
C ASP A 112 -8.30 7.50 -2.04
N CYS A 113 -7.64 6.35 -1.99
CA CYS A 113 -6.73 5.84 -3.02
C CYS A 113 -6.57 4.33 -2.93
N VAL A 114 -6.02 3.74 -4.00
CA VAL A 114 -5.69 2.31 -4.04
C VAL A 114 -4.21 2.11 -4.32
N GLY A 115 -3.60 1.04 -3.77
CA GLY A 115 -2.22 0.66 -4.00
C GLY A 115 -2.10 -0.77 -4.48
N THR A 116 -1.29 -1.01 -5.51
CA THR A 116 -1.03 -2.34 -6.09
C THR A 116 -0.16 -3.22 -5.19
N THR A 117 -0.11 -2.92 -3.91
CA THR A 117 0.82 -3.44 -2.89
C THR A 117 0.84 -4.95 -2.77
N LEU A 118 -0.34 -5.57 -2.86
CA LEU A 118 -0.51 -7.00 -2.61
C LEU A 118 -0.55 -7.85 -3.89
N TYR A 119 -0.42 -7.24 -5.07
CA TYR A 119 -0.29 -7.99 -6.32
C TYR A 119 0.99 -8.83 -6.31
N GLY A 120 0.82 -10.14 -6.49
CA GLY A 120 1.88 -11.14 -6.38
C GLY A 120 2.11 -11.69 -4.97
N TYR A 121 1.41 -11.16 -3.95
CA TYR A 121 1.56 -11.57 -2.54
C TYR A 121 0.35 -12.32 -1.97
N THR A 122 -0.67 -12.56 -2.76
CA THR A 122 -1.83 -13.40 -2.39
C THR A 122 -1.79 -14.74 -3.13
N ALA A 123 -2.50 -15.73 -2.65
CA ALA A 123 -2.55 -17.04 -3.32
C ALA A 123 -3.06 -16.94 -4.78
N GLU A 124 -4.01 -16.04 -5.02
CA GLU A 124 -4.61 -15.79 -6.33
C GLU A 124 -3.62 -15.16 -7.33
N THR A 125 -2.78 -14.25 -6.87
CA THR A 125 -1.83 -13.50 -7.71
C THR A 125 -0.38 -13.95 -7.51
N ALA A 126 -0.16 -15.07 -6.83
CA ALA A 126 1.17 -15.60 -6.55
C ALA A 126 2.02 -15.73 -7.82
N ARG A 127 3.29 -15.33 -7.74
CA ARG A 127 4.28 -15.31 -8.82
C ARG A 127 4.14 -14.21 -9.86
N HIS A 128 3.07 -13.40 -9.84
CA HIS A 128 2.99 -12.22 -10.67
C HIS A 128 3.86 -11.09 -10.12
N VAL A 129 4.37 -10.26 -11.01
CA VAL A 129 5.10 -9.03 -10.65
C VAL A 129 4.52 -7.84 -11.42
N LEU A 130 4.50 -6.68 -10.78
CA LEU A 130 3.88 -5.47 -11.34
C LEU A 130 4.43 -5.08 -12.72
N ALA A 131 5.70 -5.41 -13.00
CA ALA A 131 6.37 -5.09 -14.26
C ALA A 131 5.94 -5.94 -15.46
N GLU A 132 5.21 -7.04 -15.23
CA GLU A 132 4.77 -7.93 -16.32
C GLU A 132 3.88 -7.18 -17.32
N ASN A 133 3.99 -7.56 -18.60
CA ASN A 133 3.15 -7.01 -19.68
C ASN A 133 3.14 -5.47 -19.70
N ASP A 134 4.29 -4.85 -19.48
CA ASP A 134 4.41 -3.39 -19.40
C ASP A 134 3.50 -2.79 -18.32
N CYS A 135 3.59 -3.30 -17.12
CA CYS A 135 2.74 -2.96 -15.99
C CYS A 135 1.24 -3.18 -16.27
N GLY A 136 0.90 -4.33 -16.85
CA GLY A 136 -0.47 -4.67 -17.27
C GLY A 136 -1.48 -4.50 -16.16
N PHE A 137 -1.21 -5.06 -15.00
CA PHE A 137 -2.08 -4.94 -13.82
C PHE A 137 -2.30 -3.47 -13.40
N LEU A 138 -1.24 -2.65 -13.38
CA LEU A 138 -1.38 -1.22 -13.06
C LEU A 138 -2.30 -0.51 -14.07
N ARG A 139 -2.18 -0.81 -15.37
CA ARG A 139 -3.03 -0.22 -16.41
C ARG A 139 -4.49 -0.63 -16.26
N GLU A 140 -4.74 -1.89 -15.89
CA GLU A 140 -6.09 -2.38 -15.64
C GLU A 140 -6.73 -1.68 -14.43
N VAL A 141 -5.98 -1.53 -13.32
CA VAL A 141 -6.45 -0.78 -12.15
C VAL A 141 -6.72 0.68 -12.49
N LEU A 142 -5.79 1.35 -13.20
CA LEU A 142 -5.96 2.74 -13.63
C LEU A 142 -7.19 2.96 -14.54
N ALA A 143 -7.56 1.97 -15.33
CA ALA A 143 -8.74 2.02 -16.17
C ALA A 143 -10.05 1.72 -15.40
N ALA A 144 -9.97 1.03 -14.27
CA ALA A 144 -11.14 0.54 -13.53
C ALA A 144 -11.62 1.50 -12.42
N VAL A 145 -10.73 2.37 -11.89
CA VAL A 145 -11.06 3.26 -10.78
C VAL A 145 -10.78 4.72 -11.11
N SER A 146 -11.48 5.63 -10.43
CA SER A 146 -11.31 7.09 -10.57
C SER A 146 -10.45 7.68 -9.44
N VAL A 147 -10.28 6.96 -8.34
CA VAL A 147 -9.43 7.38 -7.23
C VAL A 147 -7.94 7.27 -7.59
N PRO A 148 -7.06 8.08 -6.97
CA PRO A 148 -5.62 8.00 -7.20
C PRO A 148 -5.06 6.59 -6.99
N VAL A 149 -4.20 6.15 -7.92
CA VAL A 149 -3.54 4.85 -7.86
C VAL A 149 -2.08 5.02 -7.46
N VAL A 150 -1.66 4.29 -6.43
CA VAL A 150 -0.27 4.19 -5.95
C VAL A 150 0.35 2.93 -6.53
N ALA A 151 1.38 3.06 -7.35
CA ALA A 151 2.12 1.90 -7.84
C ALA A 151 3.09 1.40 -6.76
N GLU A 152 2.80 0.25 -6.19
CA GLU A 152 3.61 -0.40 -5.15
C GLU A 152 3.67 -1.91 -5.40
N GLY A 153 4.75 -2.53 -4.97
CA GLY A 153 4.99 -3.96 -5.17
C GLY A 153 6.00 -4.23 -6.28
N ASN A 154 7.21 -4.65 -5.88
CA ASN A 154 8.31 -5.02 -6.79
C ASN A 154 8.72 -3.91 -7.80
N VAL A 155 8.53 -2.65 -7.45
CA VAL A 155 9.14 -1.52 -8.18
C VAL A 155 10.59 -1.42 -7.70
N ASP A 156 11.51 -2.01 -8.45
CA ASP A 156 12.88 -2.28 -8.00
C ASP A 156 13.96 -1.58 -8.83
N THR A 157 13.56 -0.83 -9.88
CA THR A 157 14.47 0.01 -10.66
C THR A 157 13.89 1.41 -10.91
N PRO A 158 14.75 2.42 -11.12
CA PRO A 158 14.32 3.78 -11.46
C PRO A 158 13.46 3.84 -12.73
N GLU A 159 13.78 3.02 -13.73
CA GLU A 159 13.06 2.98 -15.02
C GLU A 159 11.62 2.47 -14.81
N ARG A 160 11.43 1.44 -13.96
CA ARG A 160 10.10 0.95 -13.59
C ARG A 160 9.29 2.01 -12.85
N ALA A 161 9.91 2.71 -11.90
CA ALA A 161 9.26 3.81 -11.19
C ALA A 161 8.81 4.91 -12.16
N ALA A 162 9.69 5.34 -13.06
CA ALA A 162 9.37 6.32 -14.11
C ALA A 162 8.25 5.82 -15.03
N ARG A 163 8.29 4.52 -15.41
CA ARG A 163 7.25 3.93 -16.25
C ARG A 163 5.87 3.93 -15.57
N CYS A 164 5.78 3.56 -14.30
CA CYS A 164 4.52 3.62 -13.55
C CYS A 164 3.92 5.03 -13.55
N LEU A 165 4.73 6.06 -13.31
CA LEU A 165 4.27 7.46 -13.37
C LEU A 165 3.81 7.85 -14.78
N THR A 166 4.55 7.45 -15.82
CA THR A 166 4.17 7.73 -17.22
C THR A 166 2.83 7.09 -17.60
N LEU A 167 2.50 5.95 -17.00
CA LEU A 167 1.23 5.26 -17.21
C LEU A 167 0.05 5.92 -16.51
N GLY A 168 0.30 6.85 -15.58
CA GLY A 168 -0.74 7.58 -14.87
C GLY A 168 -0.85 7.27 -13.39
N ALA A 169 0.07 6.47 -12.81
CA ALA A 169 0.10 6.31 -11.36
C ALA A 169 0.30 7.68 -10.68
N HIS A 170 -0.46 7.94 -9.63
CA HIS A 170 -0.38 9.19 -8.87
C HIS A 170 0.95 9.32 -8.14
N THR A 171 1.46 8.21 -7.62
CA THR A 171 2.77 8.12 -6.96
C THR A 171 3.29 6.69 -7.02
N VAL A 172 4.57 6.51 -6.66
CA VAL A 172 5.24 5.21 -6.65
C VAL A 172 5.88 4.99 -5.27
N VAL A 173 5.71 3.79 -4.72
CA VAL A 173 6.40 3.36 -3.50
C VAL A 173 7.52 2.39 -3.87
N VAL A 174 8.74 2.74 -3.48
CA VAL A 174 9.94 1.90 -3.64
C VAL A 174 10.43 1.50 -2.25
N GLY A 175 10.32 0.22 -1.92
CA GLY A 175 10.69 -0.31 -0.62
C GLY A 175 12.09 -0.96 -0.60
N GLY A 176 12.14 -2.28 -0.55
CA GLY A 176 13.37 -3.07 -0.38
C GLY A 176 14.50 -2.78 -1.37
N ALA A 177 14.17 -2.24 -2.55
CA ALA A 177 15.16 -1.86 -3.56
C ALA A 177 16.11 -0.73 -3.11
N ILE A 178 15.70 0.09 -2.12
CA ILE A 178 16.51 1.19 -1.58
C ILE A 178 16.74 1.09 -0.07
N THR A 179 15.92 0.32 0.66
CA THR A 179 15.96 0.25 2.12
C THR A 179 16.56 -1.06 2.66
N ARG A 180 16.86 -2.04 1.80
CA ARG A 180 17.40 -3.35 2.22
C ARG A 180 18.77 -3.62 1.59
N PRO A 181 19.89 -3.24 2.25
CA PRO A 181 21.24 -3.41 1.72
C PRO A 181 21.57 -4.84 1.30
N GLN A 182 21.08 -5.84 2.05
CA GLN A 182 21.31 -7.25 1.72
C GLN A 182 20.68 -7.63 0.36
N GLN A 183 19.45 -7.19 0.09
CA GLN A 183 18.79 -7.46 -1.19
C GLN A 183 19.49 -6.73 -2.35
N ILE A 184 19.95 -5.51 -2.10
CA ILE A 184 20.72 -4.74 -3.09
C ILE A 184 22.01 -5.49 -3.39
N THR A 185 22.78 -5.87 -2.38
CA THR A 185 24.04 -6.62 -2.53
C THR A 185 23.84 -7.93 -3.28
N THR A 186 22.81 -8.70 -2.95
CA THR A 186 22.49 -9.98 -3.63
C THR A 186 22.28 -9.78 -5.14
N ARG A 187 21.59 -8.71 -5.54
CA ARG A 187 21.38 -8.39 -6.98
C ARG A 187 22.70 -8.08 -7.69
N PHE A 188 23.59 -7.32 -7.06
CA PHE A 188 24.91 -7.05 -7.63
C PHE A 188 25.74 -8.33 -7.78
N ILE A 189 25.78 -9.19 -6.76
CA ILE A 189 26.48 -10.47 -6.82
C ILE A 189 25.94 -11.35 -7.93
N ALA A 190 24.63 -11.48 -8.06
CA ALA A 190 24.00 -12.28 -9.11
C ALA A 190 24.37 -11.79 -10.52
N ALA A 191 24.41 -10.47 -10.72
CA ALA A 191 24.77 -9.88 -12.02
C ALA A 191 26.26 -10.01 -12.36
N ILE A 192 27.14 -10.10 -11.36
CA ILE A 192 28.60 -10.28 -11.59
C ILE A 192 28.95 -11.77 -11.83
N ALA A 193 28.17 -12.68 -11.25
CA ALA A 193 28.39 -14.13 -11.37
C ALA A 193 27.77 -14.75 -12.64
N SER A 194 26.98 -14.00 -13.40
CA SER A 194 26.41 -14.39 -14.70
C SER A 194 27.32 -14.04 -15.87
#